data_6719934a14da763200029192331abf11
#
_entry.id   6719934a14da763200029192331abf11
#
_cell.length_a   1.000
_cell.length_b   1.000
_cell.length_c   1.000
_cell.angle_alpha   90.00
_cell.angle_beta   90.00
_cell.angle_gamma   90.00
#
_symmetry.space_group_name_H-M   'P 1'
#
loop_
_entity.id
_entity.type
_entity.pdbx_description
1 polymer ?
#
loop_
_entity_poly.entity_id
_entity_poly.type
_entity_poly.pdbx_seq_one_letter_code
_entity_poly.pdbx_strand_id
1 'polypeptide(L)'
;KGVTGVTIVLNGLTLTNDDSAAITLNKTAEASLIAAAGTTNTVADTEGSSDENAAVKVKSGAALAISGTGTLTVDGNAKNGIKGAADAVIMVAEVKLNINAADDGLSCDDELNITGGTLSITAGGDAVKASPDTGDTENPDTTLLGNVTISGGTLTLNATENGIQADGDLTISGGTFHVKTNGGHTTALTDDSASCKGFKAGKTLTVTGGTLTVDSADDALHANTDVTISGGTLTLATGDDGVHADNDLVIGAKGSSSTTTPK
;
A
#
# COMPACT_ATOMS: atom_id res chain seq x y z
N LYS A 1 27.01 8.56 2.29
CA LYS A 1 26.63 8.01 1.00
C LYS A 1 26.19 6.57 1.23
N GLY A 2 24.96 6.23 0.82
CA GLY A 2 24.40 4.90 1.00
C GLY A 2 25.17 3.84 0.22
N VAL A 3 25.06 2.60 0.66
CA VAL A 3 25.59 1.44 -0.04
C VAL A 3 24.53 0.98 -1.04
N THR A 4 24.92 0.73 -2.28
CA THR A 4 24.03 0.30 -3.37
C THR A 4 24.31 -1.14 -3.80
N GLY A 5 23.31 -1.81 -4.38
CA GLY A 5 23.43 -3.18 -4.87
C GLY A 5 23.56 -4.25 -3.79
N VAL A 6 23.08 -3.97 -2.59
CA VAL A 6 23.09 -4.95 -1.48
C VAL A 6 22.00 -5.99 -1.70
N THR A 7 22.37 -7.27 -1.58
CA THR A 7 21.40 -8.36 -1.56
C THR A 7 21.45 -9.07 -0.22
N ILE A 8 20.30 -9.12 0.46
CA ILE A 8 20.11 -9.82 1.73
C ILE A 8 19.20 -11.01 1.45
N VAL A 9 19.73 -12.22 1.59
CA VAL A 9 18.97 -13.46 1.41
C VAL A 9 18.48 -13.93 2.78
N LEU A 10 17.17 -13.96 2.95
CA LEU A 10 16.52 -14.48 4.15
C LEU A 10 16.34 -16.00 4.00
N ASN A 11 16.98 -16.76 4.88
CA ASN A 11 17.02 -18.22 4.81
C ASN A 11 16.67 -18.83 6.18
N GLY A 12 15.39 -18.74 6.56
CA GLY A 12 14.89 -19.21 7.86
C GLY A 12 15.19 -18.21 8.99
N LEU A 13 15.15 -16.90 8.68
CA LEU A 13 15.40 -15.85 9.66
C LEU A 13 14.21 -15.65 10.59
N THR A 14 14.48 -15.53 11.89
CA THR A 14 13.57 -14.91 12.85
C THR A 14 14.33 -13.77 13.53
N LEU A 15 13.86 -12.55 13.33
CA LEU A 15 14.50 -11.34 13.83
C LEU A 15 13.44 -10.45 14.51
N THR A 16 13.69 -10.12 15.77
CA THR A 16 12.86 -9.18 16.54
C THR A 16 13.76 -8.10 17.14
N ASN A 17 13.29 -6.86 17.15
CA ASN A 17 13.97 -5.75 17.80
C ASN A 17 13.02 -5.06 18.78
N ASP A 18 13.46 -4.84 20.01
CA ASP A 18 12.65 -4.29 21.10
C ASP A 18 12.72 -2.76 21.17
N ASP A 19 13.73 -2.14 20.56
CA ASP A 19 14.00 -0.70 20.69
C ASP A 19 13.64 0.09 19.41
N SER A 20 13.76 -0.54 18.24
CA SER A 20 13.68 0.13 16.93
C SER A 20 13.22 -0.83 15.84
N ALA A 21 13.28 -0.40 14.59
CA ALA A 21 13.03 -1.30 13.45
C ALA A 21 14.01 -2.49 13.48
N ALA A 22 13.49 -3.68 13.18
CA ALA A 22 14.33 -4.88 13.08
C ALA A 22 15.28 -4.82 11.87
N ILE A 23 14.84 -4.17 10.78
CA ILE A 23 15.68 -3.88 9.60
C ILE A 23 15.57 -2.40 9.26
N THR A 24 16.70 -1.72 9.13
CA THR A 24 16.76 -0.33 8.69
C THR A 24 17.68 -0.18 7.48
N LEU A 25 17.13 0.34 6.38
CA LEU A 25 17.93 0.84 5.26
C LEU A 25 18.22 2.32 5.49
N ASN A 26 19.50 2.65 5.63
CA ASN A 26 19.93 4.04 5.82
C ASN A 26 19.76 4.86 4.53
N LYS A 27 19.78 6.19 4.69
CA LYS A 27 19.63 7.17 3.60
C LYS A 27 20.44 6.79 2.36
N THR A 28 19.80 6.83 1.22
CA THR A 28 20.36 6.54 -0.10
C THR A 28 20.95 5.12 -0.25
N ALA A 29 20.57 4.18 0.62
CA ALA A 29 20.92 2.77 0.44
C ALA A 29 19.97 2.11 -0.56
N GLU A 30 20.50 1.17 -1.37
CA GLU A 30 19.70 0.33 -2.25
C GLU A 30 19.91 -1.13 -1.86
N ALA A 31 18.84 -1.81 -1.50
CA ALA A 31 18.91 -3.21 -1.08
C ALA A 31 17.77 -4.05 -1.66
N SER A 32 18.09 -5.31 -1.93
CA SER A 32 17.13 -6.35 -2.25
C SER A 32 17.03 -7.32 -1.07
N LEU A 33 15.80 -7.53 -0.59
CA LEU A 33 15.45 -8.52 0.43
C LEU A 33 14.83 -9.72 -0.28
N ILE A 34 15.50 -10.87 -0.23
CA ILE A 34 15.08 -12.05 -0.96
C ILE A 34 14.70 -13.16 0.01
N ALA A 35 13.41 -13.53 0.05
CA ALA A 35 12.97 -14.72 0.77
C ALA A 35 13.36 -15.99 -0.01
N ALA A 36 14.30 -16.75 0.52
CA ALA A 36 14.81 -17.93 -0.16
C ALA A 36 13.71 -19.01 -0.33
N ALA A 37 13.78 -19.75 -1.43
CA ALA A 37 12.78 -20.77 -1.75
C ALA A 37 12.62 -21.80 -0.63
N GLY A 38 11.38 -22.11 -0.28
CA GLY A 38 11.05 -23.11 0.74
C GLY A 38 11.32 -22.67 2.18
N THR A 39 11.68 -21.41 2.40
CA THR A 39 11.91 -20.88 3.76
C THR A 39 10.76 -20.01 4.25
N THR A 40 10.62 -19.95 5.56
CA THR A 40 9.76 -19.00 6.26
C THR A 40 10.63 -18.06 7.08
N ASN A 41 10.42 -16.76 6.92
CA ASN A 41 11.19 -15.73 7.58
C ASN A 41 10.25 -14.79 8.32
N THR A 42 10.63 -14.33 9.49
CA THR A 42 9.87 -13.38 10.31
C THR A 42 10.77 -12.23 10.70
N VAL A 43 10.26 -11.02 10.52
CA VAL A 43 10.87 -9.75 10.92
C VAL A 43 9.85 -8.98 11.73
N ALA A 44 10.15 -8.63 12.97
CA ALA A 44 9.22 -7.98 13.87
C ALA A 44 9.87 -6.88 14.69
N ASP A 45 9.11 -5.85 15.04
CA ASP A 45 9.38 -4.99 16.19
C ASP A 45 8.48 -5.39 17.38
N THR A 46 8.52 -4.63 18.46
CA THR A 46 7.64 -4.81 19.61
C THR A 46 6.82 -3.54 19.88
N GLU A 47 5.73 -3.66 20.63
CA GLU A 47 4.87 -2.52 20.98
C GLU A 47 5.62 -1.35 21.66
N GLY A 48 6.75 -1.62 22.33
CA GLY A 48 7.59 -0.61 22.98
C GLY A 48 8.57 0.07 22.02
N SER A 49 8.73 -0.42 20.80
CA SER A 49 9.67 0.12 19.82
C SER A 49 9.19 1.48 19.32
N SER A 50 9.95 2.54 19.56
CA SER A 50 9.49 3.91 19.29
C SER A 50 10.30 4.69 18.27
N ASP A 51 11.55 4.27 17.99
CA ASP A 51 12.48 5.14 17.27
C ASP A 51 12.22 5.21 15.75
N GLU A 52 11.75 4.14 15.13
CA GLU A 52 11.61 4.09 13.67
C GLU A 52 10.16 3.86 13.18
N ASN A 53 9.22 3.61 14.06
CA ASN A 53 7.79 3.44 13.78
C ASN A 53 7.45 2.35 12.73
N ALA A 54 8.29 1.34 12.57
CA ALA A 54 8.05 0.22 11.65
C ALA A 54 8.99 -0.96 11.93
N ALA A 55 8.55 -2.18 11.68
CA ALA A 55 9.42 -3.36 11.76
C ALA A 55 10.53 -3.34 10.68
N VAL A 56 10.22 -2.81 9.48
CA VAL A 56 11.21 -2.53 8.42
C VAL A 56 11.15 -1.06 8.04
N LYS A 57 12.26 -0.35 8.23
CA LYS A 57 12.37 1.08 7.90
C LYS A 57 13.28 1.32 6.70
N VAL A 58 12.77 2.04 5.72
CA VAL A 58 13.49 2.52 4.54
C VAL A 58 13.62 4.04 4.68
N LYS A 59 14.83 4.53 5.00
CA LYS A 59 15.07 5.97 5.24
C LYS A 59 15.11 6.75 3.92
N SER A 60 15.06 8.08 4.04
CA SER A 60 14.95 9.01 2.91
C SER A 60 15.94 8.72 1.78
N GLY A 61 15.43 8.67 0.55
CA GLY A 61 16.19 8.42 -0.66
C GLY A 61 16.73 6.98 -0.78
N ALA A 62 16.30 6.06 0.09
CA ALA A 62 16.67 4.66 -0.01
C ALA A 62 15.66 3.86 -0.85
N ALA A 63 16.12 2.77 -1.45
CA ALA A 63 15.28 1.88 -2.24
C ALA A 63 15.32 0.45 -1.69
N LEU A 64 14.13 -0.14 -1.48
CA LEU A 64 13.95 -1.51 -1.05
C LEU A 64 13.20 -2.32 -2.12
N ALA A 65 13.82 -3.39 -2.61
CA ALA A 65 13.15 -4.41 -3.40
C ALA A 65 12.92 -5.67 -2.55
N ILE A 66 11.68 -6.17 -2.54
CA ILE A 66 11.30 -7.40 -1.83
C ILE A 66 10.90 -8.45 -2.85
N SER A 67 11.55 -9.62 -2.81
CA SER A 67 11.30 -10.69 -3.77
C SER A 67 11.66 -12.08 -3.22
N GLY A 68 11.56 -13.09 -4.07
CA GLY A 68 11.87 -14.49 -3.76
C GLY A 68 10.63 -15.36 -3.70
N THR A 69 10.83 -16.68 -3.64
CA THR A 69 9.71 -17.65 -3.65
C THR A 69 9.43 -18.26 -2.26
N GLY A 70 10.15 -17.81 -1.23
CA GLY A 70 9.88 -18.12 0.16
C GLY A 70 8.79 -17.24 0.76
N THR A 71 8.55 -17.41 2.07
CA THR A 71 7.62 -16.59 2.83
C THR A 71 8.38 -15.58 3.69
N LEU A 72 7.93 -14.33 3.66
CA LEU A 72 8.34 -13.28 4.60
C LEU A 72 7.11 -12.81 5.36
N THR A 73 7.17 -12.89 6.69
CA THR A 73 6.20 -12.28 7.59
C THR A 73 6.84 -11.05 8.23
N VAL A 74 6.12 -9.95 8.23
CA VAL A 74 6.52 -8.69 8.87
C VAL A 74 5.46 -8.30 9.88
N ASP A 75 5.86 -8.24 11.15
CA ASP A 75 4.97 -7.87 12.25
C ASP A 75 5.37 -6.49 12.79
N GLY A 76 4.63 -5.46 12.40
CA GLY A 76 4.78 -4.08 12.86
C GLY A 76 3.93 -3.83 14.11
N ASN A 77 4.42 -4.31 15.26
CA ASN A 77 3.67 -4.26 16.52
C ASN A 77 3.63 -2.86 17.12
N ALA A 78 4.66 -2.05 16.88
CA ALA A 78 4.72 -0.67 17.36
C ALA A 78 3.80 0.24 16.52
N LYS A 79 3.87 0.12 15.19
CA LYS A 79 3.15 0.98 14.27
C LYS A 79 3.02 0.32 12.89
N ASN A 80 3.89 0.69 11.93
CA ASN A 80 3.82 0.20 10.57
C ASN A 80 4.53 -1.15 10.38
N GLY A 81 4.11 -1.94 9.42
CA GLY A 81 4.87 -3.12 9.01
C GLY A 81 6.16 -2.71 8.29
N ILE A 82 6.05 -2.10 7.14
CA ILE A 82 7.16 -1.58 6.33
C ILE A 82 6.90 -0.10 6.05
N LYS A 83 7.87 0.77 6.38
CA LYS A 83 7.73 2.22 6.17
C LYS A 83 8.91 2.79 5.38
N GLY A 84 8.62 3.36 4.20
CA GLY A 84 9.50 4.24 3.44
C GLY A 84 9.30 5.70 3.83
N ALA A 85 10.40 6.44 4.01
CA ALA A 85 10.40 7.89 4.25
C ALA A 85 10.50 8.67 2.93
N ALA A 86 10.61 10.00 3.00
CA ALA A 86 10.72 10.88 1.84
C ALA A 86 11.73 10.40 0.78
N ASP A 87 11.40 10.50 -0.49
CA ASP A 87 12.19 10.01 -1.63
C ASP A 87 12.50 8.49 -1.59
N ALA A 88 11.85 7.74 -0.70
CA ALA A 88 12.05 6.30 -0.67
C ALA A 88 11.21 5.61 -1.76
N VAL A 89 11.76 4.53 -2.31
CA VAL A 89 11.05 3.67 -3.26
C VAL A 89 10.94 2.25 -2.69
N ILE A 90 9.73 1.72 -2.64
CA ILE A 90 9.51 0.33 -2.26
C ILE A 90 8.93 -0.44 -3.45
N MET A 91 9.58 -1.54 -3.80
CA MET A 91 9.14 -2.44 -4.85
C MET A 91 8.89 -3.84 -4.29
N VAL A 92 7.72 -4.40 -4.57
CA VAL A 92 7.37 -5.78 -4.23
C VAL A 92 7.14 -6.57 -5.52
N ALA A 93 7.87 -7.68 -5.65
CA ALA A 93 7.78 -8.59 -6.79
C ALA A 93 7.29 -9.98 -6.33
N GLU A 94 7.73 -11.06 -6.97
CA GLU A 94 7.36 -12.41 -6.56
C GLU A 94 7.84 -12.74 -5.15
N VAL A 95 6.92 -12.77 -4.20
CA VAL A 95 7.16 -13.17 -2.81
C VAL A 95 5.83 -13.57 -2.17
N LYS A 96 5.86 -14.45 -1.18
CA LYS A 96 4.74 -14.61 -0.26
C LYS A 96 4.99 -13.69 0.93
N LEU A 97 4.32 -12.54 0.95
CA LEU A 97 4.50 -11.48 1.95
C LEU A 97 3.25 -11.39 2.84
N ASN A 98 3.42 -11.68 4.13
CA ASN A 98 2.41 -11.46 5.13
C ASN A 98 2.81 -10.25 5.98
N ILE A 99 1.91 -9.30 6.16
CA ILE A 99 2.14 -8.13 7.03
C ILE A 99 1.00 -8.04 8.03
N ASN A 100 1.37 -7.94 9.31
CA ASN A 100 0.46 -7.56 10.38
C ASN A 100 1.00 -6.25 10.97
N ALA A 101 0.17 -5.22 11.04
CA ALA A 101 0.61 -3.91 11.51
C ALA A 101 -0.42 -3.29 12.46
N ALA A 102 0.08 -2.61 13.49
CA ALA A 102 -0.77 -1.87 14.42
C ALA A 102 -1.35 -0.60 13.78
N ASP A 103 -0.66 -0.05 12.78
CA ASP A 103 -1.07 1.09 11.94
C ASP A 103 -1.01 0.65 10.47
N ASP A 104 -0.28 1.35 9.58
CA ASP A 104 -0.23 1.00 8.16
C ASP A 104 0.59 -0.28 7.88
N GLY A 105 0.11 -1.10 6.98
CA GLY A 105 0.80 -2.33 6.60
C GLY A 105 2.08 -2.08 5.81
N LEU A 106 1.94 -1.67 4.57
CA LEU A 106 3.01 -1.29 3.64
C LEU A 106 2.85 0.18 3.30
N SER A 107 3.71 1.02 3.83
CA SER A 107 3.62 2.48 3.71
C SER A 107 4.88 3.07 3.11
N CYS A 108 4.74 4.10 2.27
CA CYS A 108 5.86 4.85 1.68
C CYS A 108 5.47 6.32 1.50
N ASP A 109 6.40 7.22 1.69
CA ASP A 109 6.09 8.65 1.52
C ASP A 109 6.12 9.06 0.03
N ASP A 110 6.81 8.31 -0.84
CA ASP A 110 6.96 8.71 -2.24
C ASP A 110 6.38 7.68 -3.22
N GLU A 111 7.10 6.61 -3.56
CA GLU A 111 6.65 5.64 -4.55
C GLU A 111 6.55 4.21 -4.02
N LEU A 112 5.43 3.56 -4.33
CA LEU A 112 5.20 2.18 -4.00
C LEU A 112 4.77 1.39 -5.24
N ASN A 113 5.56 0.37 -5.59
CA ASN A 113 5.37 -0.43 -6.79
C ASN A 113 5.16 -1.91 -6.43
N ILE A 114 4.03 -2.51 -6.83
CA ILE A 114 3.74 -3.94 -6.65
C ILE A 114 3.59 -4.57 -8.03
N THR A 115 4.53 -5.43 -8.38
CA THR A 115 4.56 -6.08 -9.71
C THR A 115 4.13 -7.54 -9.68
N GLY A 116 4.03 -8.15 -8.50
CA GLY A 116 3.67 -9.55 -8.34
C GLY A 116 3.67 -10.02 -6.89
N GLY A 117 3.62 -11.33 -6.72
CA GLY A 117 3.63 -11.98 -5.40
C GLY A 117 2.24 -12.32 -4.86
N THR A 118 2.23 -12.86 -3.65
CA THR A 118 1.01 -13.10 -2.87
C THR A 118 1.14 -12.33 -1.56
N LEU A 119 0.36 -11.27 -1.43
CA LEU A 119 0.38 -10.38 -0.30
C LEU A 119 -0.86 -10.59 0.57
N SER A 120 -0.65 -10.78 1.87
CA SER A 120 -1.72 -10.82 2.87
C SER A 120 -1.41 -9.77 3.92
N ILE A 121 -2.21 -8.70 3.97
CA ILE A 121 -1.96 -7.57 4.85
C ILE A 121 -3.16 -7.37 5.77
N THR A 122 -2.88 -7.33 7.08
CA THR A 122 -3.84 -6.91 8.11
C THR A 122 -3.28 -5.68 8.80
N ALA A 123 -4.01 -4.58 8.79
CA ALA A 123 -3.57 -3.27 9.25
C ALA A 123 -4.61 -2.60 10.15
N GLY A 124 -4.14 -1.94 11.19
CA GLY A 124 -4.94 -1.07 12.04
C GLY A 124 -5.23 0.30 11.40
N GLY A 125 -4.40 0.71 10.44
CA GLY A 125 -4.57 1.85 9.53
C GLY A 125 -4.88 1.38 8.12
N ASP A 126 -4.13 1.93 7.14
CA ASP A 126 -4.21 1.56 5.72
C ASP A 126 -3.42 0.27 5.45
N ALA A 127 -3.95 -0.63 4.60
CA ALA A 127 -3.17 -1.83 4.27
C ALA A 127 -1.98 -1.49 3.37
N VAL A 128 -2.18 -0.63 2.36
CA VAL A 128 -1.13 -0.10 1.48
C VAL A 128 -1.29 1.41 1.38
N LYS A 129 -0.22 2.17 1.61
CA LYS A 129 -0.28 3.63 1.65
C LYS A 129 0.92 4.28 0.98
N ALA A 130 0.69 5.24 0.09
CA ALA A 130 1.69 6.20 -0.34
C ALA A 130 1.19 7.61 0.02
N SER A 131 1.86 8.23 1.00
CA SER A 131 1.43 9.52 1.56
C SER A 131 2.65 10.34 1.93
N PRO A 132 2.94 11.41 1.17
CA PRO A 132 4.10 12.26 1.41
C PRO A 132 4.08 12.90 2.79
N ASP A 133 5.15 12.69 3.56
CA ASP A 133 5.44 13.58 4.68
C ASP A 133 6.11 14.84 4.13
N THR A 134 5.32 15.83 3.85
CA THR A 134 5.81 17.10 3.27
C THR A 134 6.60 17.95 4.27
N GLY A 135 6.76 17.48 5.51
CA GLY A 135 7.59 18.07 6.55
C GLY A 135 7.04 19.40 7.07
N ASP A 136 7.47 20.50 6.48
CA ASP A 136 7.07 21.84 6.88
C ASP A 136 5.83 22.30 6.11
N THR A 137 4.72 22.56 6.81
CA THR A 137 3.47 23.05 6.20
C THR A 137 3.60 24.44 5.56
N GLU A 138 4.61 25.24 5.97
CA GLU A 138 4.89 26.55 5.37
C GLU A 138 5.72 26.43 4.09
N ASN A 139 6.47 25.36 3.93
CA ASN A 139 7.28 25.07 2.74
C ASN A 139 7.29 23.58 2.43
N PRO A 140 6.16 23.01 1.98
CA PRO A 140 6.03 21.58 1.73
C PRO A 140 6.92 21.14 0.56
N ASP A 141 7.51 19.95 0.69
CA ASP A 141 8.21 19.31 -0.43
C ASP A 141 7.20 18.79 -1.46
N THR A 142 7.05 19.54 -2.54
CA THR A 142 6.13 19.23 -3.64
C THR A 142 6.72 18.27 -4.68
N THR A 143 7.93 17.78 -4.47
CA THR A 143 8.58 16.81 -5.36
C THR A 143 8.15 15.38 -5.06
N LEU A 144 7.69 15.11 -3.84
CA LEU A 144 7.17 13.80 -3.43
C LEU A 144 5.84 13.52 -4.13
N LEU A 145 5.69 12.31 -4.65
CA LEU A 145 4.58 11.95 -5.51
C LEU A 145 3.42 11.31 -4.75
N GLY A 146 3.71 10.46 -3.78
CA GLY A 146 2.69 9.67 -3.06
C GLY A 146 1.95 8.70 -3.97
N ASN A 147 2.64 8.11 -4.96
CA ASN A 147 2.04 7.27 -5.98
C ASN A 147 2.06 5.79 -5.62
N VAL A 148 0.99 5.08 -5.99
CA VAL A 148 0.95 3.61 -5.94
C VAL A 148 0.72 3.05 -7.33
N THR A 149 1.58 2.13 -7.77
CA THR A 149 1.43 1.40 -9.02
C THR A 149 1.37 -0.10 -8.78
N ILE A 150 0.29 -0.75 -9.24
CA ILE A 150 0.13 -2.20 -9.12
C ILE A 150 -0.13 -2.81 -10.49
N SER A 151 0.78 -3.68 -10.93
CA SER A 151 0.70 -4.34 -12.22
C SER A 151 0.45 -5.85 -12.14
N GLY A 152 0.49 -6.44 -10.94
CA GLY A 152 0.26 -7.88 -10.77
C GLY A 152 0.20 -8.30 -9.30
N GLY A 153 0.11 -9.60 -9.09
CA GLY A 153 0.04 -10.22 -7.78
C GLY A 153 -1.37 -10.60 -7.32
N THR A 154 -1.44 -11.28 -6.19
CA THR A 154 -2.69 -11.56 -5.47
C THR A 154 -2.61 -10.88 -4.11
N LEU A 155 -3.50 -9.93 -3.89
CA LEU A 155 -3.53 -9.09 -2.69
C LEU A 155 -4.79 -9.37 -1.89
N THR A 156 -4.62 -9.80 -0.64
CA THR A 156 -5.70 -9.91 0.35
C THR A 156 -5.44 -8.85 1.42
N LEU A 157 -6.26 -7.82 1.42
CA LEU A 157 -6.09 -6.64 2.25
C LEU A 157 -7.25 -6.51 3.24
N ASN A 158 -6.93 -6.46 4.52
CA ASN A 158 -7.89 -6.22 5.59
C ASN A 158 -7.39 -5.02 6.41
N ALA A 159 -8.03 -3.89 6.25
CA ALA A 159 -7.65 -2.61 6.85
C ALA A 159 -8.75 -2.06 7.75
N THR A 160 -8.39 -1.32 8.79
CA THR A 160 -9.37 -0.56 9.55
C THR A 160 -9.70 0.76 8.85
N GLU A 161 -8.73 1.33 8.15
CA GLU A 161 -8.89 2.50 7.27
C GLU A 161 -8.99 2.05 5.81
N ASN A 162 -8.22 2.64 4.89
CA ASN A 162 -8.34 2.32 3.47
C ASN A 162 -7.60 1.02 3.09
N GLY A 163 -8.13 0.32 2.12
CA GLY A 163 -7.43 -0.84 1.56
C GLY A 163 -6.14 -0.43 0.85
N ILE A 164 -6.23 0.54 -0.07
CA ILE A 164 -5.08 1.16 -0.74
C ILE A 164 -5.31 2.66 -0.81
N GLN A 165 -4.36 3.45 -0.29
CA GLN A 165 -4.34 4.90 -0.40
C GLN A 165 -3.10 5.38 -1.15
N ALA A 166 -3.29 6.23 -2.13
CA ALA A 166 -2.25 7.04 -2.75
C ALA A 166 -2.65 8.51 -2.65
N ASP A 167 -1.86 9.36 -2.03
CA ASP A 167 -2.16 10.80 -2.01
C ASP A 167 -1.85 11.47 -3.36
N GLY A 168 -1.06 10.79 -4.20
CA GLY A 168 -0.88 11.06 -5.62
C GLY A 168 -1.81 10.24 -6.50
N ASP A 169 -1.23 9.64 -7.54
CA ASP A 169 -1.94 8.79 -8.49
C ASP A 169 -1.94 7.31 -8.05
N LEU A 170 -3.07 6.65 -8.23
CA LEU A 170 -3.22 5.22 -8.03
C LEU A 170 -3.46 4.53 -9.38
N THR A 171 -2.52 3.69 -9.81
CA THR A 171 -2.61 2.97 -11.09
C THR A 171 -2.68 1.46 -10.86
N ILE A 172 -3.73 0.83 -11.40
CA ILE A 172 -3.92 -0.62 -11.37
C ILE A 172 -4.02 -1.11 -12.82
N SER A 173 -3.02 -1.88 -13.24
CA SER A 173 -2.98 -2.47 -14.59
C SER A 173 -3.16 -4.00 -14.61
N GLY A 174 -3.12 -4.65 -13.44
CA GLY A 174 -3.30 -6.09 -13.27
C GLY A 174 -3.38 -6.50 -11.81
N GLY A 175 -3.44 -7.80 -11.58
CA GLY A 175 -3.52 -8.39 -10.25
C GLY A 175 -4.93 -8.86 -9.85
N THR A 176 -5.00 -9.56 -8.73
CA THR A 176 -6.24 -10.03 -8.12
C THR A 176 -6.32 -9.47 -6.70
N PHE A 177 -7.41 -8.77 -6.40
CA PHE A 177 -7.59 -8.04 -5.15
C PHE A 177 -8.79 -8.57 -4.40
N HIS A 178 -8.61 -8.84 -3.11
CA HIS A 178 -9.65 -9.05 -2.12
C HIS A 178 -9.44 -8.01 -1.02
N VAL A 179 -10.23 -6.95 -1.06
CA VAL A 179 -10.09 -5.81 -0.16
C VAL A 179 -11.29 -5.74 0.76
N LYS A 180 -11.03 -5.64 2.06
CA LYS A 180 -12.04 -5.40 3.07
C LYS A 180 -11.59 -4.26 3.99
N THR A 181 -12.44 -3.25 4.17
CA THR A 181 -12.14 -2.11 5.03
C THR A 181 -13.18 -1.96 6.15
N ASN A 182 -12.72 -1.69 7.35
CA ASN A 182 -13.54 -1.45 8.56
C ASN A 182 -14.72 -2.43 8.73
N GLY A 183 -14.47 -3.72 8.52
CA GLY A 183 -15.52 -4.75 8.65
C GLY A 183 -16.48 -4.89 7.48
N GLY A 184 -16.34 -4.08 6.41
CA GLY A 184 -17.08 -4.17 5.16
C GLY A 184 -18.35 -3.32 5.10
N HIS A 185 -19.04 -3.36 3.97
CA HIS A 185 -20.13 -2.48 3.55
C HIS A 185 -21.35 -2.43 4.49
N THR A 186 -21.51 -3.40 5.37
CA THR A 186 -22.60 -3.42 6.35
C THR A 186 -22.23 -2.73 7.68
N THR A 187 -20.98 -2.29 7.82
CA THR A 187 -20.52 -1.58 9.01
C THR A 187 -20.80 -0.09 8.84
N ALA A 188 -21.61 0.45 9.74
CA ALA A 188 -21.86 1.89 9.75
C ALA A 188 -20.61 2.65 10.23
N LEU A 189 -20.23 3.68 9.50
CA LEU A 189 -19.21 4.62 9.95
C LEU A 189 -19.78 5.44 11.13
N THR A 190 -19.06 5.47 12.24
CA THR A 190 -19.44 6.21 13.45
C THR A 190 -18.92 7.63 13.45
N ASP A 191 -18.01 7.94 12.53
CA ASP A 191 -17.36 9.23 12.33
C ASP A 191 -17.39 9.57 10.83
N ASP A 192 -18.07 10.65 10.47
CA ASP A 192 -18.18 11.13 9.09
C ASP A 192 -16.81 11.56 8.50
N SER A 193 -15.78 11.73 9.32
CA SER A 193 -14.42 12.03 8.90
C SER A 193 -13.56 10.77 8.66
N ALA A 194 -14.05 9.59 9.07
CA ALA A 194 -13.32 8.35 8.87
C ALA A 194 -13.27 7.99 7.39
N SER A 195 -12.08 7.65 6.88
CA SER A 195 -11.88 7.18 5.51
C SER A 195 -11.64 5.69 5.54
N CYS A 196 -12.59 4.91 5.03
CA CYS A 196 -12.54 3.44 5.01
C CYS A 196 -12.81 2.93 3.59
N LYS A 197 -12.16 3.57 2.61
CA LYS A 197 -12.36 3.30 1.18
C LYS A 197 -11.61 2.04 0.73
N GLY A 198 -12.12 1.36 -0.27
CA GLY A 198 -11.40 0.23 -0.87
C GLY A 198 -10.09 0.70 -1.53
N PHE A 199 -10.21 1.62 -2.46
CA PHE A 199 -9.11 2.24 -3.21
C PHE A 199 -9.31 3.76 -3.21
N LYS A 200 -8.31 4.49 -2.74
CA LYS A 200 -8.34 5.95 -2.62
C LYS A 200 -7.16 6.59 -3.34
N ALA A 201 -7.44 7.51 -4.23
CA ALA A 201 -6.44 8.37 -4.87
C ALA A 201 -6.66 9.84 -4.49
N GLY A 202 -5.62 10.52 -4.06
CA GLY A 202 -5.65 11.97 -3.83
C GLY A 202 -5.67 12.78 -5.13
N LYS A 203 -5.26 12.15 -6.23
CA LYS A 203 -5.34 12.71 -7.59
C LYS A 203 -6.18 11.80 -8.47
N THR A 204 -5.55 11.00 -9.33
CA THR A 204 -6.24 10.18 -10.33
C THR A 204 -6.20 8.69 -9.96
N LEU A 205 -7.33 8.02 -10.05
CA LEU A 205 -7.42 6.55 -10.01
C LEU A 205 -7.57 6.01 -11.42
N THR A 206 -6.62 5.20 -11.86
CA THR A 206 -6.64 4.55 -13.17
C THR A 206 -6.66 3.03 -13.04
N VAL A 207 -7.70 2.38 -13.56
CA VAL A 207 -7.83 0.92 -13.63
C VAL A 207 -7.88 0.49 -15.10
N THR A 208 -6.83 -0.21 -15.55
CA THR A 208 -6.74 -0.72 -16.93
C THR A 208 -6.83 -2.25 -17.01
N GLY A 209 -6.82 -2.94 -15.86
CA GLY A 209 -6.88 -4.39 -15.77
C GLY A 209 -7.05 -4.89 -14.34
N GLY A 210 -6.95 -6.20 -14.16
CA GLY A 210 -7.06 -6.85 -12.86
C GLY A 210 -8.46 -7.34 -12.51
N THR A 211 -8.57 -8.04 -11.38
CA THR A 211 -9.84 -8.49 -10.80
C THR A 211 -9.93 -7.92 -9.39
N LEU A 212 -10.87 -7.00 -9.18
CA LEU A 212 -11.06 -6.28 -7.93
C LEU A 212 -12.34 -6.75 -7.24
N THR A 213 -12.20 -7.35 -6.07
CA THR A 213 -13.32 -7.68 -5.18
C THR A 213 -13.17 -6.83 -3.93
N VAL A 214 -14.10 -5.92 -3.73
CA VAL A 214 -14.06 -4.91 -2.66
C VAL A 214 -15.29 -5.04 -1.77
N ASP A 215 -15.06 -5.01 -0.47
CA ASP A 215 -16.08 -4.95 0.58
C ASP A 215 -15.67 -3.81 1.54
N SER A 216 -16.09 -2.58 1.23
CA SER A 216 -15.68 -1.36 1.94
C SER A 216 -16.81 -0.75 2.76
N ALA A 217 -16.48 -0.20 3.93
CA ALA A 217 -17.46 0.51 4.76
C ALA A 217 -17.77 1.93 4.27
N ASP A 218 -16.95 2.46 3.40
CA ASP A 218 -17.07 3.74 2.68
C ASP A 218 -17.04 3.45 1.17
N ASP A 219 -16.61 4.38 0.30
CA ASP A 219 -16.54 4.15 -1.15
C ASP A 219 -15.68 2.94 -1.52
N ALA A 220 -16.05 2.23 -2.58
CA ALA A 220 -15.20 1.16 -3.06
C ALA A 220 -14.00 1.69 -3.86
N LEU A 221 -14.22 2.64 -4.77
CA LEU A 221 -13.19 3.36 -5.51
C LEU A 221 -13.43 4.86 -5.41
N HIS A 222 -12.40 5.61 -5.01
CA HIS A 222 -12.49 7.05 -4.81
C HIS A 222 -11.28 7.78 -5.39
N ALA A 223 -11.51 8.92 -6.04
CA ALA A 223 -10.46 9.86 -6.42
C ALA A 223 -10.89 11.30 -6.19
N ASN A 224 -10.00 12.12 -5.62
CA ASN A 224 -10.24 13.55 -5.42
C ASN A 224 -10.19 14.34 -6.74
N THR A 225 -9.81 13.75 -7.87
CA THR A 225 -9.96 14.34 -9.20
C THR A 225 -10.67 13.38 -10.13
N ASP A 226 -9.96 12.51 -10.83
CA ASP A 226 -10.51 11.73 -11.92
C ASP A 226 -10.46 10.23 -11.64
N VAL A 227 -11.50 9.50 -12.04
CA VAL A 227 -11.48 8.04 -12.10
C VAL A 227 -11.60 7.58 -13.54
N THR A 228 -10.64 6.78 -14.00
CA THR A 228 -10.68 6.13 -15.30
C THR A 228 -10.64 4.61 -15.16
N ILE A 229 -11.69 3.92 -15.59
CA ILE A 229 -11.76 2.47 -15.62
C ILE A 229 -11.92 2.04 -17.08
N SER A 230 -10.84 1.54 -17.68
CA SER A 230 -10.82 1.10 -19.08
C SER A 230 -10.67 -0.42 -19.26
N GLY A 231 -10.53 -1.15 -18.16
CA GLY A 231 -10.44 -2.62 -18.15
C GLY A 231 -10.60 -3.20 -16.75
N GLY A 232 -10.48 -4.52 -16.67
CA GLY A 232 -10.60 -5.26 -15.43
C GLY A 232 -12.01 -5.82 -15.17
N THR A 233 -12.11 -6.58 -14.08
CA THR A 233 -13.37 -7.11 -13.56
C THR A 233 -13.56 -6.61 -12.13
N LEU A 234 -14.63 -5.89 -11.88
CA LEU A 234 -14.90 -5.26 -10.60
C LEU A 234 -16.16 -5.85 -9.97
N THR A 235 -16.04 -6.26 -8.70
CA THR A 235 -17.16 -6.67 -7.84
C THR A 235 -17.08 -5.83 -6.59
N LEU A 236 -18.01 -4.90 -6.43
CA LEU A 236 -17.97 -3.86 -5.40
C LEU A 236 -19.17 -4.01 -4.48
N ALA A 237 -18.91 -4.14 -3.18
CA ALA A 237 -19.87 -3.98 -2.10
C ALA A 237 -19.37 -2.81 -1.25
N THR A 238 -20.22 -1.82 -1.02
CA THR A 238 -19.79 -0.53 -0.47
C THR A 238 -20.83 0.03 0.47
N GLY A 239 -20.37 0.71 1.51
CA GLY A 239 -21.24 1.40 2.46
C GLY A 239 -21.72 2.77 1.96
N ASP A 240 -20.99 3.35 1.00
CA ASP A 240 -21.35 4.60 0.33
C ASP A 240 -21.29 4.41 -1.20
N ASP A 241 -20.43 5.12 -1.93
CA ASP A 241 -20.41 5.06 -3.39
C ASP A 241 -19.60 3.88 -3.94
N GLY A 242 -20.11 3.22 -4.99
CA GLY A 242 -19.35 2.18 -5.70
C GLY A 242 -18.12 2.76 -6.40
N VAL A 243 -18.26 3.91 -7.04
CA VAL A 243 -17.17 4.68 -7.67
C VAL A 243 -17.46 6.16 -7.52
N HIS A 244 -16.55 6.88 -6.89
CA HIS A 244 -16.60 8.31 -6.67
C HIS A 244 -15.44 9.03 -7.35
N ALA A 245 -15.73 10.13 -8.04
CA ALA A 245 -14.74 11.05 -8.60
C ALA A 245 -15.21 12.49 -8.38
N ASP A 246 -14.37 13.35 -7.83
CA ASP A 246 -14.73 14.75 -7.57
C ASP A 246 -14.86 15.56 -8.88
N ASN A 247 -14.19 15.12 -9.97
CA ASN A 247 -14.20 15.82 -11.26
C ASN A 247 -14.73 14.92 -12.38
N ASP A 248 -13.91 14.08 -13.02
CA ASP A 248 -14.32 13.26 -14.16
C ASP A 248 -14.35 11.75 -13.85
N LEU A 249 -15.46 11.09 -14.21
CA LEU A 249 -15.59 9.65 -14.17
C LEU A 249 -15.75 9.07 -15.57
N VAL A 250 -14.79 8.24 -16.00
CA VAL A 250 -14.81 7.53 -17.27
C VAL A 250 -14.82 6.03 -17.04
N ILE A 251 -15.87 5.34 -17.46
CA ILE A 251 -15.98 3.88 -17.40
C ILE A 251 -16.21 3.35 -18.82
N GLY A 252 -15.33 2.47 -19.29
CA GLY A 252 -15.38 1.84 -20.60
C GLY A 252 -14.10 2.06 -21.41
N ALA A 253 -13.99 1.36 -22.57
CA ALA A 253 -12.84 1.55 -23.45
C ALA A 253 -12.77 2.99 -23.97
N LYS A 254 -11.56 3.52 -24.07
CA LYS A 254 -11.31 4.87 -24.60
C LYS A 254 -11.97 5.04 -25.98
N GLY A 255 -13.05 5.80 -26.06
CA GLY A 255 -13.84 6.01 -27.27
C GLY A 255 -15.33 5.67 -27.13
N SER A 256 -15.77 5.02 -26.08
CA SER A 256 -17.19 4.93 -25.71
C SER A 256 -17.50 6.04 -24.70
N SER A 257 -18.20 7.08 -25.15
CA SER A 257 -18.65 8.15 -24.27
C SER A 257 -19.81 7.67 -23.40
N SER A 258 -19.50 7.34 -22.15
CA SER A 258 -20.51 7.28 -21.10
C SER A 258 -20.05 8.21 -20.00
N THR A 259 -20.51 9.43 -20.05
CA THR A 259 -20.37 10.40 -18.95
C THR A 259 -21.51 10.13 -17.97
N THR A 260 -21.19 9.63 -16.79
CA THR A 260 -22.09 9.70 -15.64
C THR A 260 -21.71 10.93 -14.84
N THR A 261 -22.64 11.87 -14.71
CA THR A 261 -22.45 13.03 -13.84
C THR A 261 -22.54 12.54 -12.39
N PRO A 262 -21.56 12.81 -11.54
CA PRO A 262 -21.65 12.52 -10.11
C PRO A 262 -22.86 13.22 -9.50
N LYS A 263 -23.45 12.63 -8.47
CA LYS A 263 -24.46 13.29 -7.65
C LYS A 263 -23.82 14.21 -6.64
#